data_1db1adc06b8de5a551133d1df1761385
#
_entry.id   1db1adc06b8de5a551133d1df1761385
#
_cell.length_a   1.000
_cell.length_b   1.000
_cell.length_c   1.000
_cell.angle_alpha   90.00
_cell.angle_beta   90.00
_cell.angle_gamma   90.00
#
_symmetry.space_group_name_H-M   'P 1'
#
loop_
_entity.id
_entity.type
_entity.pdbx_description
1 polymer ?
#
loop_
_entity_poly.entity_id
_entity_poly.type
_entity_poly.pdbx_seq_one_letter_code
_entity_poly.pdbx_strand_id
1 'polypeptide(L)'
;MKNLNLIFAWVCLLFISTACNDVEPSISSLPVPTSKPYSINREGYAYFRIPTMVITNSGTILAFAEGRRNGPEDEGDIDIVLKRSTDKGKTWGPLITVKDDGENRCRNQVPVYLPDINRIILLSCWNPGATGTNSIFVTYSDDEGLTWAKEKDITASVTPDKYRWYATGPCHGIVKQFEPHKGRIVVPCNHNTTTSGAGRSHVIYSDDKGETWHLGGIMDVDYTNESTVTELSNGDLMLNMRKQSDTEKYRMVSTSTDGGLTWTSCKYTTLKEPICQGSILFYGLGDDGKGIILFSNPDSQTNRNNNTLKMSEDDGVTWKKQYSYTGSDYGGYSDIARYPDGTIGVLYLSLIHIS
;
A
#
# COMPACT_ATOMS: atom_id res chain seq x y z
N MET A 1 -18.75 7.80 -19.88
CA MET A 1 -18.00 6.75 -19.15
C MET A 1 -16.53 6.96 -19.40
N LYS A 2 -15.74 7.14 -18.35
CA LYS A 2 -14.28 7.27 -18.48
C LYS A 2 -13.67 5.90 -18.73
N ASN A 3 -12.82 5.78 -19.75
CA ASN A 3 -12.10 4.55 -20.05
C ASN A 3 -11.15 4.22 -18.89
N LEU A 4 -11.29 3.06 -18.29
CA LEU A 4 -10.37 2.54 -17.28
C LEU A 4 -9.29 1.75 -17.99
N ASN A 5 -8.06 2.27 -18.01
CA ASN A 5 -6.91 1.56 -18.56
C ASN A 5 -6.07 0.99 -17.42
N LEU A 6 -5.88 -0.31 -17.35
CA LEU A 6 -5.06 -1.00 -16.36
C LEU A 6 -3.72 -1.47 -16.95
N ILE A 7 -2.67 -1.29 -16.22
CA ILE A 7 -1.32 -1.74 -16.62
C ILE A 7 -0.63 -2.46 -15.44
N PHE A 8 -0.03 -3.63 -15.69
CA PHE A 8 0.71 -4.41 -14.69
C PHE A 8 2.20 -4.47 -14.98
N ALA A 9 2.97 -4.46 -13.96
CA ALA A 9 4.35 -4.84 -13.94
C ALA A 9 4.54 -5.88 -12.83
N TRP A 10 5.36 -6.82 -12.98
CA TRP A 10 5.89 -7.59 -11.88
C TRP A 10 6.40 -6.73 -10.80
N VAL A 11 6.19 -5.74 -11.20
CA VAL A 11 5.21 -4.77 -11.84
C VAL A 11 4.55 -5.32 -13.07
N CYS A 12 3.30 -5.75 -13.01
CA CYS A 12 2.47 -6.03 -14.17
C CYS A 12 1.62 -4.80 -14.46
N LEU A 13 1.56 -4.38 -15.70
CA LEU A 13 0.73 -3.28 -16.18
C LEU A 13 -0.35 -3.86 -17.11
N LEU A 14 -1.62 -3.68 -16.78
CA LEU A 14 -2.78 -4.13 -17.58
C LEU A 14 -3.47 -2.93 -18.23
N PHE A 15 -3.76 -3.02 -19.52
CA PHE A 15 -4.64 -2.07 -20.17
C PHE A 15 -6.04 -2.66 -20.31
N ILE A 16 -7.04 -2.05 -19.71
CA ILE A 16 -8.44 -2.30 -20.04
C ILE A 16 -8.96 -1.06 -20.74
N SER A 17 -9.24 -1.14 -22.04
CA SER A 17 -9.99 -0.11 -22.75
C SER A 17 -11.46 -0.53 -22.84
N THR A 18 -12.35 0.26 -22.30
CA THR A 18 -13.80 0.10 -22.54
C THR A 18 -14.18 0.91 -23.77
N ALA A 19 -14.37 0.25 -24.90
CA ALA A 19 -15.08 0.86 -26.02
C ALA A 19 -16.59 0.81 -25.74
N CYS A 20 -17.30 1.92 -25.98
CA CYS A 20 -18.75 1.95 -25.93
C CYS A 20 -19.34 1.00 -26.95
N ASN A 21 -19.78 -0.15 -26.52
CA ASN A 21 -20.81 -1.03 -27.12
C ASN A 21 -21.17 -2.06 -26.04
N ASP A 22 -22.42 -2.46 -25.94
CA ASP A 22 -23.03 -3.32 -24.94
C ASP A 22 -22.49 -4.77 -24.88
N VAL A 23 -21.20 -4.96 -25.09
CA VAL A 23 -20.49 -6.22 -24.87
C VAL A 23 -19.73 -6.09 -23.56
N GLU A 24 -20.12 -6.85 -22.55
CA GLU A 24 -19.32 -7.08 -21.35
C GLU A 24 -17.87 -7.37 -21.79
N PRO A 25 -16.88 -6.53 -21.48
CA PRO A 25 -15.52 -6.82 -21.87
C PRO A 25 -15.06 -8.09 -21.19
N SER A 26 -14.80 -9.14 -21.95
CA SER A 26 -14.16 -10.34 -21.43
C SER A 26 -12.71 -9.98 -21.15
N ILE A 27 -12.42 -9.72 -19.88
CA ILE A 27 -11.11 -9.31 -19.35
C ILE A 27 -10.03 -10.39 -19.57
N SER A 28 -10.42 -11.57 -20.02
CA SER A 28 -9.60 -12.77 -20.13
C SER A 28 -8.54 -12.80 -21.26
N SER A 29 -8.44 -11.75 -22.09
CA SER A 29 -7.61 -11.82 -23.31
C SER A 29 -6.68 -10.64 -23.59
N LEU A 30 -6.55 -9.67 -22.68
CA LEU A 30 -5.61 -8.58 -22.89
C LEU A 30 -4.18 -9.03 -22.56
N PRO A 31 -3.21 -8.86 -23.48
CA PRO A 31 -1.81 -9.08 -23.15
C PRO A 31 -1.41 -8.10 -22.06
N VAL A 32 -1.04 -8.63 -20.90
CA VAL A 32 -0.53 -7.83 -19.77
C VAL A 32 0.95 -7.60 -20.01
N PRO A 33 1.41 -6.38 -20.28
CA PRO A 33 2.83 -6.11 -20.31
C PRO A 33 3.37 -6.29 -18.88
N THR A 34 4.22 -7.29 -18.70
CA THR A 34 4.85 -7.57 -17.42
C THR A 34 6.31 -7.19 -17.47
N SER A 35 6.77 -6.44 -16.50
CA SER A 35 8.19 -6.17 -16.29
C SER A 35 8.54 -6.39 -14.82
N LYS A 36 9.83 -6.59 -14.53
CA LYS A 36 10.32 -6.88 -13.20
C LYS A 36 11.22 -5.74 -12.73
N PRO A 37 10.77 -4.88 -11.79
CA PRO A 37 11.69 -3.92 -11.18
C PRO A 37 12.79 -4.65 -10.39
N TYR A 38 12.45 -5.75 -9.74
CA TYR A 38 13.35 -6.47 -8.85
C TYR A 38 13.42 -7.95 -9.20
N SER A 39 14.60 -8.54 -9.01
CA SER A 39 14.85 -10.00 -9.16
C SER A 39 15.74 -10.48 -8.03
N ILE A 40 15.44 -11.67 -7.50
CA ILE A 40 16.22 -12.29 -6.42
C ILE A 40 17.69 -12.47 -6.84
N ASN A 41 18.61 -12.44 -5.88
CA ASN A 41 20.04 -12.56 -6.08
C ASN A 41 20.63 -11.55 -7.08
N ARG A 42 20.09 -10.34 -7.09
CA ARG A 42 20.54 -9.23 -7.94
C ARG A 42 20.84 -7.99 -7.10
N GLU A 43 21.70 -7.14 -7.63
CA GLU A 43 22.00 -5.81 -7.11
C GLU A 43 22.41 -5.79 -5.62
N GLY A 44 22.99 -6.87 -5.14
CA GLY A 44 23.49 -7.00 -3.75
C GLY A 44 22.47 -7.54 -2.75
N TYR A 45 21.26 -7.93 -3.20
CA TYR A 45 20.21 -8.45 -2.35
C TYR A 45 19.80 -9.87 -2.73
N ALA A 46 19.63 -10.73 -1.72
CA ALA A 46 19.12 -12.08 -1.92
C ALA A 46 17.62 -12.06 -2.29
N TYR A 47 16.84 -11.18 -1.64
CA TYR A 47 15.40 -11.08 -1.85
C TYR A 47 14.92 -9.64 -1.87
N PHE A 48 13.74 -9.44 -2.49
CA PHE A 48 12.98 -8.20 -2.40
C PHE A 48 11.56 -8.52 -1.93
N ARG A 49 11.08 -7.77 -0.93
CA ARG A 49 9.75 -7.97 -0.35
C ARG A 49 9.06 -6.64 -0.05
N ILE A 50 7.81 -6.70 0.40
CA ILE A 50 7.01 -5.54 0.81
C ILE A 50 6.94 -4.49 -0.31
N PRO A 51 6.35 -4.84 -1.47
CA PRO A 51 6.22 -3.89 -2.59
C PRO A 51 5.26 -2.77 -2.22
N THR A 52 5.68 -1.52 -2.44
CA THR A 52 4.82 -0.34 -2.36
C THR A 52 5.16 0.63 -3.49
N MET A 53 4.18 1.43 -3.92
CA MET A 53 4.43 2.34 -5.03
C MET A 53 3.59 3.60 -5.00
N VAL A 54 4.11 4.63 -5.66
CA VAL A 54 3.34 5.82 -6.07
C VAL A 54 3.63 6.14 -7.53
N ILE A 55 2.71 6.87 -8.17
CA ILE A 55 2.86 7.39 -9.53
C ILE A 55 2.69 8.91 -9.45
N THR A 56 3.65 9.64 -10.01
CA THR A 56 3.66 11.10 -9.99
C THR A 56 2.81 11.71 -11.10
N ASN A 57 2.60 13.02 -11.07
CA ASN A 57 1.89 13.75 -12.12
C ASN A 57 2.60 13.68 -13.48
N SER A 58 3.92 13.46 -13.51
CA SER A 58 4.67 13.22 -14.75
C SER A 58 4.43 11.83 -15.33
N GLY A 59 3.82 10.91 -14.55
CA GLY A 59 3.67 9.51 -14.90
C GLY A 59 4.86 8.64 -14.49
N THR A 60 5.82 9.18 -13.73
CA THR A 60 6.93 8.39 -13.18
C THR A 60 6.42 7.44 -12.11
N ILE A 61 6.72 6.16 -12.27
CA ILE A 61 6.51 5.14 -11.23
C ILE A 61 7.70 5.15 -10.28
N LEU A 62 7.42 5.22 -8.99
CA LEU A 62 8.37 4.93 -7.93
C LEU A 62 7.95 3.61 -7.28
N ALA A 63 8.69 2.54 -7.58
CA ALA A 63 8.47 1.22 -7.00
C ALA A 63 9.47 1.01 -5.86
N PHE A 64 8.97 0.87 -4.64
CA PHE A 64 9.76 0.62 -3.45
C PHE A 64 9.69 -0.85 -3.05
N ALA A 65 10.74 -1.34 -2.40
CA ALA A 65 10.78 -2.66 -1.79
C ALA A 65 11.71 -2.66 -0.57
N GLU A 66 11.56 -3.66 0.28
CA GLU A 66 12.62 -4.08 1.20
C GLU A 66 13.63 -4.90 0.41
N GLY A 67 14.88 -4.42 0.30
CA GLY A 67 16.02 -5.19 -0.18
C GLY A 67 16.61 -5.98 1.00
N ARG A 68 16.51 -7.30 0.95
CA ARG A 68 16.96 -8.21 2.01
C ARG A 68 18.25 -8.89 1.61
N ARG A 69 19.34 -8.61 2.30
CA ARG A 69 20.68 -9.09 1.88
C ARG A 69 20.87 -10.57 2.11
N ASN A 70 20.32 -11.14 3.17
CA ASN A 70 20.66 -12.48 3.63
C ASN A 70 19.63 -13.56 3.29
N GLY A 71 18.37 -13.21 3.09
CA GLY A 71 17.30 -14.18 2.86
C GLY A 71 15.90 -13.56 2.83
N PRO A 72 14.84 -14.38 2.74
CA PRO A 72 13.45 -13.92 2.68
C PRO A 72 12.87 -13.51 4.04
N GLU A 73 13.58 -13.75 5.14
CA GLU A 73 13.12 -13.57 6.51
C GLU A 73 12.88 -12.09 6.82
N ASP A 74 12.03 -11.82 7.82
CA ASP A 74 11.75 -10.47 8.31
C ASP A 74 12.84 -9.96 9.27
N GLU A 75 14.02 -10.60 9.27
CA GLU A 75 15.16 -10.33 10.13
C GLU A 75 16.47 -10.23 9.34
N GLY A 76 17.48 -9.61 9.95
CA GLY A 76 18.78 -9.40 9.33
C GLY A 76 18.92 -8.02 8.70
N ASP A 77 19.88 -7.89 7.80
CA ASP A 77 20.20 -6.67 7.06
C ASP A 77 19.12 -6.41 6.01
N ILE A 78 18.34 -5.35 6.22
CA ILE A 78 17.21 -4.97 5.38
C ILE A 78 17.29 -3.48 5.07
N ASP A 79 17.32 -3.14 3.78
CA ASP A 79 17.34 -1.78 3.27
C ASP A 79 16.01 -1.41 2.61
N ILE A 80 15.72 -0.12 2.56
CA ILE A 80 14.65 0.40 1.70
C ILE A 80 15.26 0.81 0.36
N VAL A 81 14.77 0.17 -0.69
CA VAL A 81 15.25 0.40 -2.05
C VAL A 81 14.14 0.88 -2.97
N LEU A 82 14.53 1.59 -4.02
CA LEU A 82 13.65 2.20 -5.01
C LEU A 82 14.15 1.91 -6.41
N LYS A 83 13.23 1.61 -7.32
CA LYS A 83 13.44 1.73 -8.76
C LYS A 83 12.39 2.63 -9.39
N ARG A 84 12.83 3.37 -10.40
CA ARG A 84 11.99 4.33 -11.12
C ARG A 84 11.75 3.87 -12.55
N SER A 85 10.55 4.14 -13.06
CA SER A 85 10.22 3.97 -14.47
C SER A 85 9.51 5.21 -14.99
N THR A 86 9.92 5.73 -16.15
CA THR A 86 9.33 6.89 -16.83
C THR A 86 8.58 6.49 -18.10
N ASP A 87 8.46 5.19 -18.38
CA ASP A 87 7.86 4.64 -19.59
C ASP A 87 6.71 3.64 -19.29
N LYS A 88 5.99 3.91 -18.21
CA LYS A 88 4.89 3.09 -17.72
C LYS A 88 5.31 1.65 -17.35
N GLY A 89 6.51 1.51 -16.73
CA GLY A 89 7.01 0.24 -16.25
C GLY A 89 7.54 -0.71 -17.34
N LYS A 90 7.78 -0.25 -18.54
CA LYS A 90 8.42 -1.08 -19.59
C LYS A 90 9.89 -1.32 -19.26
N THR A 91 10.57 -0.28 -18.82
CA THR A 91 11.96 -0.35 -18.36
C THR A 91 12.13 0.31 -16.98
N TRP A 92 13.17 -0.10 -16.28
CA TRP A 92 13.46 0.36 -14.92
C TRP A 92 14.86 0.94 -14.84
N GLY A 93 14.99 2.07 -14.18
CA GLY A 93 16.26 2.70 -13.86
C GLY A 93 17.11 1.86 -12.89
N PRO A 94 18.32 2.34 -12.58
CA PRO A 94 19.19 1.70 -11.59
C PRO A 94 18.50 1.67 -10.21
N LEU A 95 18.90 0.71 -9.38
CA LEU A 95 18.47 0.64 -7.99
C LEU A 95 19.01 1.84 -7.21
N ILE A 96 18.15 2.48 -6.45
CA ILE A 96 18.47 3.59 -5.52
C ILE A 96 18.25 3.05 -4.11
N THR A 97 19.26 3.08 -3.27
CA THR A 97 19.12 2.81 -1.84
C THR A 97 18.63 4.08 -1.17
N VAL A 98 17.41 4.03 -0.64
CA VAL A 98 16.78 5.16 0.05
C VAL A 98 17.21 5.21 1.51
N LYS A 99 17.28 4.06 2.15
CA LYS A 99 17.73 3.93 3.54
C LYS A 99 18.48 2.62 3.71
N ASP A 100 19.71 2.73 4.24
CA ASP A 100 20.60 1.64 4.64
C ASP A 100 21.19 2.02 5.99
N ASP A 101 21.22 1.08 6.92
CA ASP A 101 21.84 1.24 8.23
C ASP A 101 22.63 -0.03 8.63
N GLY A 102 23.36 -0.58 7.66
CA GLY A 102 24.19 -1.77 7.83
C GLY A 102 23.37 -2.99 8.21
N GLU A 103 23.73 -3.67 9.29
CA GLU A 103 23.05 -4.90 9.73
C GLU A 103 21.67 -4.66 10.38
N ASN A 104 21.23 -3.40 10.50
CA ASN A 104 19.95 -3.04 11.07
C ASN A 104 18.82 -3.19 10.05
N ARG A 105 17.57 -3.05 10.51
CA ARG A 105 16.37 -3.23 9.69
C ARG A 105 15.73 -1.90 9.35
N CYS A 106 15.78 -1.53 8.07
CA CYS A 106 15.00 -0.46 7.49
C CYS A 106 13.86 -1.08 6.71
N ARG A 107 12.59 -0.91 7.13
CA ARG A 107 11.48 -1.69 6.59
C ARG A 107 10.11 -0.99 6.68
N ASN A 108 9.08 -1.66 6.13
CA ASN A 108 7.69 -1.22 6.17
C ASN A 108 7.52 0.21 5.60
N GLN A 109 8.11 0.46 4.45
CA GLN A 109 8.03 1.75 3.78
C GLN A 109 6.60 2.06 3.33
N VAL A 110 6.19 3.32 3.52
CA VAL A 110 4.90 3.86 3.06
C VAL A 110 5.15 5.16 2.30
N PRO A 111 5.10 5.13 0.98
CA PRO A 111 5.17 6.35 0.19
C PRO A 111 3.83 7.08 0.18
N VAL A 112 3.88 8.41 0.20
CA VAL A 112 2.74 9.31 -0.02
C VAL A 112 3.14 10.35 -1.04
N TYR A 113 2.38 10.48 -2.12
CA TYR A 113 2.62 11.51 -3.11
C TYR A 113 1.75 12.74 -2.86
N LEU A 114 2.35 13.91 -2.78
CA LEU A 114 1.73 15.22 -2.64
C LEU A 114 1.74 15.92 -4.00
N PRO A 115 0.66 15.84 -4.78
CA PRO A 115 0.65 16.32 -6.17
C PRO A 115 0.82 17.84 -6.29
N ASP A 116 0.35 18.60 -5.30
CA ASP A 116 0.37 20.07 -5.31
C ASP A 116 1.80 20.66 -5.28
N ILE A 117 2.73 19.94 -4.68
CA ILE A 117 4.14 20.39 -4.53
C ILE A 117 5.12 19.39 -5.15
N ASN A 118 4.64 18.37 -5.85
CA ASN A 118 5.43 17.28 -6.47
C ASN A 118 6.41 16.62 -5.48
N ARG A 119 5.98 16.41 -4.24
CA ARG A 119 6.79 15.79 -3.17
C ARG A 119 6.36 14.36 -2.93
N ILE A 120 7.32 13.46 -2.79
CA ILE A 120 7.11 12.12 -2.25
C ILE A 120 7.59 12.12 -0.80
N ILE A 121 6.69 11.85 0.14
CA ILE A 121 7.03 11.58 1.53
C ILE A 121 7.18 10.07 1.67
N LEU A 122 8.18 9.62 2.40
CA LEU A 122 8.39 8.21 2.72
C LEU A 122 8.50 8.04 4.23
N LEU A 123 7.56 7.29 4.78
CA LEU A 123 7.63 6.82 6.16
C LEU A 123 8.22 5.43 6.19
N SER A 124 8.91 5.10 7.28
CA SER A 124 9.51 3.78 7.46
C SER A 124 9.72 3.45 8.92
N CYS A 125 9.86 2.17 9.21
CA CYS A 125 10.30 1.66 10.49
C CYS A 125 11.80 1.33 10.45
N TRP A 126 12.45 1.53 11.58
CA TRP A 126 13.82 1.11 11.83
C TRP A 126 13.90 0.37 13.15
N ASN A 127 14.76 -0.64 13.21
CA ASN A 127 15.04 -1.29 14.48
C ASN A 127 16.45 -1.91 14.51
N PRO A 128 17.15 -1.83 15.67
CA PRO A 128 18.50 -2.33 15.79
C PRO A 128 18.51 -3.86 15.97
N GLY A 129 18.72 -4.60 14.89
CA GLY A 129 18.81 -6.06 14.96
C GLY A 129 17.55 -6.75 15.48
N ALA A 130 17.70 -7.84 16.24
CA ALA A 130 16.61 -8.76 16.60
C ALA A 130 15.73 -8.32 17.80
N THR A 131 16.14 -7.35 18.61
CA THR A 131 15.59 -7.15 19.97
C THR A 131 15.03 -5.77 20.27
N GLY A 132 15.12 -4.83 19.33
CA GLY A 132 14.67 -3.45 19.57
C GLY A 132 13.20 -3.18 19.27
N THR A 133 12.64 -2.15 19.93
CA THR A 133 11.38 -1.57 19.53
C THR A 133 11.55 -0.80 18.21
N ASN A 134 10.58 -0.83 17.32
CA ASN A 134 10.67 -0.08 16.08
C ASN A 134 10.59 1.43 16.36
N SER A 135 11.51 2.19 15.78
CA SER A 135 11.42 3.64 15.62
C SER A 135 10.83 3.97 14.27
N ILE A 136 10.16 5.11 14.16
CA ILE A 136 9.46 5.55 12.97
C ILE A 136 10.14 6.81 12.43
N PHE A 137 10.52 6.75 11.16
CA PHE A 137 11.20 7.84 10.46
C PHE A 137 10.39 8.33 9.28
N VAL A 138 10.57 9.60 8.96
CA VAL A 138 10.05 10.23 7.75
C VAL A 138 11.17 10.92 7.00
N THR A 139 11.15 10.77 5.68
CA THR A 139 11.98 11.52 4.74
C THR A 139 11.14 11.97 3.54
N TYR A 140 11.68 12.79 2.65
CA TYR A 140 10.99 13.20 1.44
C TYR A 140 11.95 13.40 0.26
N SER A 141 11.37 13.37 -0.94
CA SER A 141 12.03 13.68 -2.20
C SER A 141 11.19 14.69 -2.98
N ASP A 142 11.84 15.74 -3.50
CA ASP A 142 11.23 16.77 -4.36
C ASP A 142 11.63 16.61 -5.85
N ASP A 143 12.36 15.53 -6.18
CA ASP A 143 12.89 15.23 -7.52
C ASP A 143 12.47 13.83 -8.02
N GLU A 144 11.26 13.41 -7.65
CA GLU A 144 10.68 12.12 -8.01
C GLU A 144 11.55 10.93 -7.58
N GLY A 145 12.15 10.99 -6.39
CA GLY A 145 12.88 9.89 -5.78
C GLY A 145 14.34 9.74 -6.22
N LEU A 146 14.91 10.72 -6.93
CA LEU A 146 16.34 10.70 -7.29
C LEU A 146 17.22 10.97 -6.07
N THR A 147 16.82 11.93 -5.25
CA THR A 147 17.49 12.24 -3.98
C THR A 147 16.49 12.34 -2.82
N TRP A 148 16.98 12.12 -1.62
CA TRP A 148 16.15 12.09 -0.41
C TRP A 148 16.72 13.02 0.66
N ALA A 149 15.84 13.75 1.33
CA ALA A 149 16.20 14.60 2.45
C ALA A 149 16.69 13.78 3.65
N LYS A 150 17.41 14.44 4.57
CA LYS A 150 17.75 13.78 5.83
C LYS A 150 16.49 13.37 6.58
N GLU A 151 16.45 12.11 6.99
CA GLU A 151 15.32 11.56 7.74
C GLU A 151 15.15 12.23 9.11
N LYS A 152 13.90 12.28 9.57
CA LYS A 152 13.48 12.79 10.87
C LYS A 152 12.83 11.67 11.68
N ASP A 153 13.26 11.49 12.92
CA ASP A 153 12.59 10.61 13.88
C ASP A 153 11.28 11.26 14.36
N ILE A 154 10.17 10.55 14.16
CA ILE A 154 8.83 10.98 14.59
C ILE A 154 8.23 10.01 15.62
N THR A 155 8.99 9.04 16.10
CA THR A 155 8.55 7.98 17.00
C THR A 155 7.71 8.50 18.17
N ALA A 156 8.21 9.50 18.88
CA ALA A 156 7.55 10.01 20.08
C ALA A 156 6.17 10.64 19.83
N SER A 157 5.90 11.12 18.62
CA SER A 157 4.64 11.79 18.27
C SER A 157 3.58 10.87 17.68
N VAL A 158 3.97 9.66 17.24
CA VAL A 158 3.08 8.77 16.48
C VAL A 158 2.91 7.39 17.13
N THR A 159 3.58 7.09 18.23
CA THR A 159 3.46 5.79 18.90
C THR A 159 2.45 5.83 20.03
N PRO A 160 1.61 4.79 20.15
CA PRO A 160 0.75 4.63 21.33
C PRO A 160 1.58 4.39 22.59
N ASP A 161 1.01 4.74 23.75
CA ASP A 161 1.57 4.33 25.03
C ASP A 161 1.70 2.80 25.11
N LYS A 162 2.87 2.31 25.58
CA LYS A 162 3.07 0.87 25.88
C LYS A 162 2.92 -0.05 24.65
N TYR A 163 3.51 0.30 23.51
CA TYR A 163 3.62 -0.62 22.38
C TYR A 163 4.89 -1.50 22.49
N ARG A 164 4.85 -2.69 21.87
CA ARG A 164 6.01 -3.61 21.78
C ARG A 164 6.62 -3.64 20.39
N TRP A 165 5.77 -3.62 19.38
CA TRP A 165 6.14 -3.68 17.98
C TRP A 165 5.27 -2.70 17.19
N TYR A 166 5.80 -2.13 16.14
CA TYR A 166 5.11 -1.14 15.33
C TYR A 166 5.48 -1.33 13.85
N ALA A 167 4.53 -1.16 12.94
CA ALA A 167 4.77 -1.07 11.51
C ALA A 167 3.90 0.01 10.87
N THR A 168 4.51 0.73 9.94
CA THR A 168 3.80 1.56 8.97
C THR A 168 3.28 0.66 7.84
N GLY A 169 2.09 0.88 7.30
CA GLY A 169 1.48 0.17 6.18
C GLY A 169 1.34 -1.35 6.36
N PRO A 170 1.97 -2.12 5.47
CA PRO A 170 2.63 -1.66 4.24
C PRO A 170 1.64 -1.47 3.08
N CYS A 171 1.66 -0.34 2.47
CA CYS A 171 1.06 0.11 1.21
C CYS A 171 1.35 1.61 1.07
N HIS A 172 0.70 2.31 0.14
CA HIS A 172 0.78 3.77 0.08
C HIS A 172 -0.11 4.44 1.15
N GLY A 173 0.26 5.66 1.56
CA GLY A 173 -0.63 6.56 2.30
C GLY A 173 -1.38 7.50 1.35
N ILE A 174 -2.35 8.25 1.86
CA ILE A 174 -3.20 9.13 1.06
C ILE A 174 -3.10 10.59 1.49
N VAL A 175 -3.46 11.48 0.58
CA VAL A 175 -3.79 12.89 0.87
C VAL A 175 -5.29 13.05 0.65
N LYS A 176 -6.03 13.50 1.66
CA LYS A 176 -7.48 13.72 1.57
C LYS A 176 -7.81 14.77 0.50
N GLN A 177 -8.78 14.44 -0.33
CA GLN A 177 -9.25 15.28 -1.43
C GLN A 177 -10.50 16.09 -1.07
N PHE A 178 -11.29 15.60 -0.11
CA PHE A 178 -12.58 16.18 0.31
C PHE A 178 -12.54 16.67 1.75
N GLU A 179 -13.47 17.57 2.09
CA GLU A 179 -13.70 17.96 3.48
C GLU A 179 -14.39 16.80 4.27
N PRO A 180 -14.29 16.76 5.59
CA PRO A 180 -13.44 17.60 6.43
C PRO A 180 -11.95 17.23 6.30
N HIS A 181 -11.08 18.17 6.68
CA HIS A 181 -9.62 17.98 6.67
C HIS A 181 -8.99 17.74 5.30
N LYS A 182 -9.49 18.37 4.25
CA LYS A 182 -8.87 18.35 2.92
C LYS A 182 -7.39 18.73 3.00
N GLY A 183 -6.52 17.95 2.35
CA GLY A 183 -5.07 18.11 2.39
C GLY A 183 -4.36 17.35 3.52
N ARG A 184 -5.11 16.77 4.48
CA ARG A 184 -4.55 15.88 5.50
C ARG A 184 -3.90 14.67 4.86
N ILE A 185 -2.66 14.38 5.25
CA ILE A 185 -1.98 13.13 4.93
C ILE A 185 -2.43 12.10 5.96
N VAL A 186 -2.82 10.90 5.51
CA VAL A 186 -3.20 9.79 6.38
C VAL A 186 -2.41 8.55 6.00
N VAL A 187 -1.73 7.96 6.98
CA VAL A 187 -0.89 6.77 6.81
C VAL A 187 -1.41 5.65 7.70
N PRO A 188 -1.76 4.48 7.13
CA PRO A 188 -2.17 3.33 7.92
C PRO A 188 -0.97 2.73 8.64
N CYS A 189 -1.18 2.28 9.87
CA CYS A 189 -0.16 1.68 10.72
C CYS A 189 -0.77 0.54 11.56
N ASN A 190 0.09 -0.22 12.21
CA ASN A 190 -0.34 -1.18 13.23
C ASN A 190 0.75 -1.36 14.31
N HIS A 191 0.34 -1.79 15.49
CA HIS A 191 1.24 -2.03 16.61
C HIS A 191 0.77 -3.22 17.44
N ASN A 192 1.67 -3.83 18.20
CA ASN A 192 1.31 -4.80 19.23
C ASN A 192 1.30 -4.12 20.59
N THR A 193 0.22 -4.37 21.36
CA THR A 193 0.11 -3.85 22.71
C THR A 193 1.06 -4.58 23.66
N THR A 194 1.56 -3.91 24.70
CA THR A 194 2.43 -4.54 25.70
C THR A 194 1.65 -5.48 26.63
N THR A 195 0.36 -5.26 26.78
CA THR A 195 -0.48 -5.98 27.77
C THR A 195 -0.86 -7.36 27.28
N SER A 196 -1.38 -7.48 26.06
CA SER A 196 -1.84 -8.76 25.50
C SER A 196 -0.95 -9.29 24.37
N GLY A 197 -0.05 -8.47 23.84
CA GLY A 197 0.68 -8.77 22.59
C GLY A 197 -0.20 -8.76 21.35
N ALA A 198 -1.49 -8.46 21.49
CA ALA A 198 -2.41 -8.41 20.36
C ALA A 198 -2.13 -7.21 19.46
N GLY A 199 -2.20 -7.44 18.15
CA GLY A 199 -2.06 -6.39 17.16
C GLY A 199 -3.28 -5.50 17.08
N ARG A 200 -3.08 -4.19 16.84
CA ARG A 200 -4.14 -3.21 16.55
C ARG A 200 -3.74 -2.31 15.41
N SER A 201 -4.64 -2.18 14.43
CA SER A 201 -4.50 -1.19 13.36
C SER A 201 -4.82 0.20 13.89
N HIS A 202 -4.18 1.21 13.31
CA HIS A 202 -4.43 2.63 13.58
C HIS A 202 -3.96 3.45 12.38
N VAL A 203 -4.13 4.75 12.45
CA VAL A 203 -3.53 5.67 11.49
C VAL A 203 -2.66 6.69 12.19
N ILE A 204 -1.75 7.29 11.44
CA ILE A 204 -1.08 8.53 11.80
C ILE A 204 -1.38 9.56 10.73
N TYR A 205 -1.31 10.84 11.06
CA TYR A 205 -1.65 11.90 10.13
C TYR A 205 -0.75 13.13 10.25
N SER A 206 -0.77 13.95 9.20
CA SER A 206 -0.14 15.26 9.15
C SER A 206 -1.08 16.26 8.48
N ASP A 207 -1.20 17.46 9.03
CA ASP A 207 -2.00 18.57 8.49
C ASP A 207 -1.14 19.67 7.85
N ASP A 208 0.19 19.53 7.85
CA ASP A 208 1.16 20.51 7.42
C ASP A 208 2.15 19.96 6.37
N LYS A 209 1.66 19.11 5.47
CA LYS A 209 2.42 18.51 4.36
C LYS A 209 3.60 17.64 4.82
N GLY A 210 3.48 17.01 6.01
CA GLY A 210 4.47 16.08 6.53
C GLY A 210 5.52 16.68 7.45
N GLU A 211 5.41 17.96 7.84
CA GLU A 211 6.34 18.62 8.76
C GLU A 211 6.15 18.11 10.20
N THR A 212 4.90 17.96 10.64
CA THR A 212 4.58 17.36 11.94
C THR A 212 3.62 16.18 11.77
N TRP A 213 3.74 15.19 12.67
CA TRP A 213 2.97 13.95 12.63
C TRP A 213 2.31 13.68 13.97
N HIS A 214 1.12 13.12 13.91
CA HIS A 214 0.27 12.86 15.06
C HIS A 214 -0.30 11.45 15.00
N LEU A 215 -0.44 10.84 16.18
CA LEU A 215 -1.19 9.59 16.32
C LEU A 215 -2.68 9.87 16.11
N GLY A 216 -3.29 9.10 15.23
CA GLY A 216 -4.75 9.10 15.03
C GLY A 216 -5.46 8.04 15.84
N GLY A 217 -6.69 7.72 15.46
CA GLY A 217 -7.52 6.75 16.14
C GLY A 217 -7.00 5.32 16.00
N ILE A 218 -7.06 4.57 17.11
CA ILE A 218 -6.66 3.17 17.21
C ILE A 218 -7.92 2.30 17.19
N MET A 219 -7.89 1.18 16.45
CA MET A 219 -9.00 0.21 16.44
C MET A 219 -9.22 -0.40 17.82
N ASP A 220 -10.47 -0.59 18.18
CA ASP A 220 -10.92 -1.21 19.43
C ASP A 220 -10.90 -2.75 19.39
N VAL A 221 -10.60 -3.34 18.25
CA VAL A 221 -10.59 -4.79 18.01
C VAL A 221 -9.18 -5.33 17.94
N ASP A 222 -8.87 -6.30 18.80
CA ASP A 222 -7.60 -7.01 18.82
C ASP A 222 -7.38 -7.87 17.57
N TYR A 223 -6.12 -8.15 17.28
CA TYR A 223 -5.65 -8.92 16.10
C TYR A 223 -5.95 -8.28 14.75
N THR A 224 -6.29 -6.98 14.70
CA THR A 224 -6.15 -6.21 13.48
C THR A 224 -4.68 -5.89 13.25
N ASN A 225 -4.25 -5.84 11.99
CA ASN A 225 -2.83 -5.81 11.63
C ASN A 225 -2.61 -4.89 10.43
N GLU A 226 -1.81 -5.30 9.44
CA GLU A 226 -1.55 -4.53 8.23
C GLU A 226 -2.84 -3.99 7.61
N SER A 227 -2.85 -2.70 7.35
CA SER A 227 -4.05 -2.01 6.89
C SER A 227 -3.74 -1.07 5.73
N THR A 228 -4.78 -0.70 5.02
CA THR A 228 -4.76 0.25 3.92
C THR A 228 -5.93 1.21 4.07
N VAL A 229 -5.74 2.47 3.74
CA VAL A 229 -6.74 3.53 3.94
C VAL A 229 -7.15 4.14 2.62
N THR A 230 -8.42 4.50 2.49
CA THR A 230 -8.94 5.26 1.36
C THR A 230 -9.93 6.30 1.82
N GLU A 231 -10.11 7.33 1.01
CA GLU A 231 -11.19 8.31 1.18
C GLU A 231 -12.43 7.83 0.44
N LEU A 232 -13.60 8.16 0.95
CA LEU A 232 -14.91 7.90 0.34
C LEU A 232 -15.46 9.19 -0.32
N SER A 233 -16.49 9.07 -1.13
CA SER A 233 -17.08 10.20 -1.88
C SER A 233 -17.58 11.35 -1.01
N ASN A 234 -17.96 11.06 0.23
CA ASN A 234 -18.45 12.04 1.21
C ASN A 234 -17.32 12.63 2.10
N GLY A 235 -16.06 12.30 1.83
CA GLY A 235 -14.91 12.76 2.62
C GLY A 235 -14.58 11.92 3.86
N ASP A 236 -15.39 10.91 4.18
CA ASP A 236 -15.05 9.94 5.23
C ASP A 236 -13.84 9.10 4.83
N LEU A 237 -13.19 8.51 5.81
CA LEU A 237 -12.13 7.54 5.59
C LEU A 237 -12.64 6.11 5.80
N MET A 238 -12.14 5.17 5.01
CA MET A 238 -12.27 3.73 5.25
C MET A 238 -10.91 3.13 5.50
N LEU A 239 -10.72 2.48 6.65
CA LEU A 239 -9.57 1.64 6.96
C LEU A 239 -9.94 0.18 6.70
N ASN A 240 -9.22 -0.47 5.77
CA ASN A 240 -9.40 -1.88 5.44
C ASN A 240 -8.22 -2.68 6.01
N MET A 241 -8.50 -3.66 6.85
CA MET A 241 -7.53 -4.29 7.74
C MET A 241 -7.43 -5.79 7.52
N ARG A 242 -6.19 -6.30 7.57
CA ARG A 242 -5.88 -7.72 7.75
C ARG A 242 -6.27 -8.15 9.18
N LYS A 243 -6.89 -9.32 9.31
CA LYS A 243 -7.17 -9.94 10.60
C LYS A 243 -6.16 -11.06 10.86
N GLN A 244 -5.25 -10.86 11.81
CA GLN A 244 -4.09 -11.73 12.02
C GLN A 244 -4.42 -13.10 12.61
N SER A 245 -5.46 -13.17 13.45
CA SER A 245 -5.86 -14.40 14.12
C SER A 245 -7.34 -14.61 13.92
N ASP A 246 -7.72 -15.29 12.84
CA ASP A 246 -9.11 -15.47 12.48
C ASP A 246 -9.38 -16.77 11.74
N THR A 247 -10.55 -17.33 11.99
CA THR A 247 -11.15 -18.43 11.24
C THR A 247 -11.97 -17.95 10.06
N GLU A 248 -12.48 -16.72 10.10
CA GLU A 248 -13.42 -16.17 9.11
C GLU A 248 -12.74 -15.90 7.75
N LYS A 249 -11.47 -15.51 7.76
CA LYS A 249 -10.68 -15.27 6.54
C LYS A 249 -11.31 -14.23 5.60
N TYR A 250 -11.78 -13.15 6.17
CA TYR A 250 -12.28 -11.96 5.48
C TYR A 250 -11.61 -10.69 6.00
N ARG A 251 -11.52 -9.68 5.13
CA ARG A 251 -11.05 -8.35 5.52
C ARG A 251 -12.01 -7.71 6.51
N MET A 252 -11.47 -6.92 7.43
CA MET A 252 -12.26 -6.05 8.30
C MET A 252 -12.19 -4.60 7.83
N VAL A 253 -13.27 -3.85 8.02
CA VAL A 253 -13.30 -2.40 7.74
C VAL A 253 -13.87 -1.63 8.92
N SER A 254 -13.43 -0.38 9.01
CA SER A 254 -13.99 0.65 9.87
C SER A 254 -13.99 1.98 9.12
N THR A 255 -14.89 2.90 9.48
CA THR A 255 -14.99 4.23 8.85
C THR A 255 -14.78 5.33 9.89
N SER A 256 -14.28 6.48 9.43
CA SER A 256 -14.04 7.67 10.24
C SER A 256 -14.62 8.89 9.53
N THR A 257 -15.41 9.68 10.25
CA THR A 257 -16.01 10.95 9.77
C THR A 257 -15.23 12.19 10.19
N ASP A 258 -14.18 12.03 10.98
CA ASP A 258 -13.37 13.10 11.56
C ASP A 258 -11.90 13.08 11.09
N GLY A 259 -11.67 12.49 9.91
CA GLY A 259 -10.35 12.42 9.29
C GLY A 259 -9.36 11.50 10.01
N GLY A 260 -9.85 10.42 10.63
CA GLY A 260 -9.03 9.37 11.22
C GLY A 260 -8.76 9.53 12.72
N LEU A 261 -9.46 10.43 13.42
CA LEU A 261 -9.29 10.62 14.86
C LEU A 261 -10.10 9.59 15.66
N THR A 262 -11.30 9.27 15.19
CA THR A 262 -12.14 8.21 15.74
C THR A 262 -12.68 7.28 14.66
N TRP A 263 -13.02 6.06 15.04
CA TRP A 263 -13.44 5.02 14.10
C TRP A 263 -14.71 4.34 14.58
N THR A 264 -15.56 3.95 13.65
CA THR A 264 -16.73 3.09 13.94
C THR A 264 -16.26 1.70 14.37
N SER A 265 -17.14 0.92 14.98
CA SER A 265 -16.85 -0.48 15.26
C SER A 265 -16.48 -1.25 13.99
N CYS A 266 -15.44 -2.07 14.09
CA CYS A 266 -14.96 -2.90 12.98
C CYS A 266 -16.00 -3.94 12.57
N LYS A 267 -16.12 -4.17 11.27
CA LYS A 267 -17.00 -5.21 10.71
C LYS A 267 -16.29 -6.00 9.60
N TYR A 268 -16.65 -7.26 9.44
CA TYR A 268 -16.22 -8.08 8.31
C TYR A 268 -16.84 -7.60 7.00
N THR A 269 -16.09 -7.75 5.94
CA THR A 269 -16.52 -7.53 4.56
C THR A 269 -16.77 -8.85 3.86
N THR A 270 -17.12 -8.80 2.56
CA THR A 270 -17.15 -9.96 1.67
C THR A 270 -15.79 -10.23 0.98
N LEU A 271 -14.79 -9.40 1.23
CA LEU A 271 -13.45 -9.52 0.64
C LEU A 271 -12.69 -10.64 1.36
N LYS A 272 -12.46 -11.74 0.68
CA LYS A 272 -11.67 -12.87 1.21
C LYS A 272 -10.22 -12.48 1.41
N GLU A 273 -9.58 -13.07 2.42
CA GLU A 273 -8.13 -12.94 2.64
C GLU A 273 -7.52 -14.20 3.27
N PRO A 274 -6.30 -14.59 2.87
CA PRO A 274 -5.56 -15.69 3.50
C PRO A 274 -4.60 -15.18 4.60
N ILE A 275 -5.03 -14.25 5.43
CA ILE A 275 -4.16 -13.52 6.37
C ILE A 275 -2.99 -12.86 5.60
N CYS A 276 -3.30 -11.91 4.72
CA CYS A 276 -2.33 -11.22 3.88
C CYS A 276 -2.66 -9.72 3.79
N GLN A 277 -1.65 -8.92 3.49
CA GLN A 277 -1.82 -7.50 3.18
C GLN A 277 -2.73 -7.32 1.94
N GLY A 278 -3.36 -6.16 1.82
CA GLY A 278 -4.09 -5.70 0.64
C GLY A 278 -3.89 -4.19 0.45
N SER A 279 -4.19 -3.69 -0.73
CA SER A 279 -4.10 -2.28 -1.09
C SER A 279 -5.43 -1.77 -1.62
N ILE A 280 -5.85 -0.58 -1.18
CA ILE A 280 -7.10 0.09 -1.56
C ILE A 280 -6.81 1.45 -2.17
N LEU A 281 -7.59 1.87 -3.15
CA LEU A 281 -7.39 3.13 -3.87
C LEU A 281 -8.74 3.77 -4.22
N PHE A 282 -8.92 5.05 -3.88
CA PHE A 282 -9.97 5.87 -4.44
C PHE A 282 -9.64 6.22 -5.90
N TYR A 283 -10.41 5.70 -6.84
CA TYR A 283 -10.19 5.96 -8.27
C TYR A 283 -10.79 7.30 -8.72
N GLY A 284 -11.92 7.67 -8.18
CA GLY A 284 -12.65 8.88 -8.52
C GLY A 284 -14.14 8.74 -8.22
N LEU A 285 -14.93 9.70 -8.66
CA LEU A 285 -16.40 9.66 -8.56
C LEU A 285 -17.00 9.03 -9.80
N GLY A 286 -18.02 8.20 -9.62
CA GLY A 286 -18.91 7.73 -10.66
C GLY A 286 -19.88 8.81 -11.12
N ASP A 287 -20.67 8.50 -12.16
CA ASP A 287 -21.69 9.44 -12.70
C ASP A 287 -22.80 9.74 -11.69
N ASP A 288 -23.03 8.86 -10.72
CA ASP A 288 -23.99 9.01 -9.61
C ASP A 288 -23.41 9.74 -8.39
N GLY A 289 -22.15 10.19 -8.48
CA GLY A 289 -21.44 10.89 -7.40
C GLY A 289 -20.87 9.99 -6.32
N LYS A 290 -21.04 8.68 -6.40
CA LYS A 290 -20.42 7.73 -5.45
C LYS A 290 -18.97 7.44 -5.80
N GLY A 291 -18.21 7.01 -4.81
CA GLY A 291 -16.80 6.67 -4.97
C GLY A 291 -16.59 5.35 -5.73
N ILE A 292 -15.78 5.41 -6.77
CA ILE A 292 -15.21 4.23 -7.40
C ILE A 292 -13.95 3.86 -6.61
N ILE A 293 -13.98 2.69 -5.97
CA ILE A 293 -12.90 2.18 -5.14
C ILE A 293 -12.30 0.93 -5.77
N LEU A 294 -10.98 0.85 -5.81
CA LEU A 294 -10.26 -0.34 -6.23
C LEU A 294 -9.61 -1.02 -5.02
N PHE A 295 -9.59 -2.35 -5.02
CA PHE A 295 -8.95 -3.15 -3.98
C PHE A 295 -8.17 -4.31 -4.59
N SER A 296 -6.93 -4.51 -4.13
CA SER A 296 -6.03 -5.56 -4.60
C SER A 296 -5.57 -6.43 -3.43
N ASN A 297 -5.80 -7.74 -3.52
CA ASN A 297 -5.30 -8.72 -2.57
C ASN A 297 -5.42 -10.16 -3.13
N PRO A 298 -4.84 -11.18 -2.46
CA PRO A 298 -5.15 -12.58 -2.75
C PRO A 298 -6.64 -12.89 -2.45
N ASP A 299 -7.43 -13.24 -3.47
CA ASP A 299 -8.85 -13.60 -3.32
C ASP A 299 -9.00 -15.09 -2.95
N SER A 300 -8.50 -15.44 -1.81
CA SER A 300 -8.46 -16.81 -1.27
C SER A 300 -8.64 -16.76 0.24
N GLN A 301 -9.15 -17.82 0.83
CA GLN A 301 -9.22 -17.98 2.29
C GLN A 301 -8.12 -18.91 2.83
N THR A 302 -7.35 -19.54 1.95
CA THR A 302 -6.35 -20.55 2.34
C THR A 302 -4.93 -20.19 1.95
N ASN A 303 -4.70 -19.80 0.69
CA ASN A 303 -3.37 -19.59 0.14
C ASN A 303 -3.17 -18.18 -0.38
N ARG A 304 -1.93 -17.70 -0.38
CA ARG A 304 -1.56 -16.42 -1.00
C ARG A 304 -1.42 -16.60 -2.51
N ASN A 305 -2.54 -16.81 -3.19
CA ASN A 305 -2.65 -16.92 -4.64
C ASN A 305 -3.91 -16.21 -5.14
N ASN A 306 -4.15 -16.24 -6.44
CA ASN A 306 -5.31 -15.58 -7.03
C ASN A 306 -5.40 -14.10 -6.66
N ASN A 307 -4.27 -13.39 -6.74
CA ASN A 307 -4.30 -11.94 -6.54
C ASN A 307 -5.26 -11.31 -7.54
N THR A 308 -6.20 -10.55 -7.01
CA THR A 308 -7.35 -10.05 -7.76
C THR A 308 -7.50 -8.56 -7.52
N LEU A 309 -7.62 -7.79 -8.60
CA LEU A 309 -8.08 -6.42 -8.55
C LEU A 309 -9.61 -6.41 -8.58
N LYS A 310 -10.22 -5.78 -7.59
CA LYS A 310 -11.68 -5.67 -7.44
C LYS A 310 -12.08 -4.21 -7.53
N MET A 311 -13.28 -3.96 -8.05
CA MET A 311 -13.85 -2.62 -8.16
C MET A 311 -15.21 -2.57 -7.47
N SER A 312 -15.38 -1.53 -6.67
CA SER A 312 -16.65 -1.06 -6.13
C SER A 312 -17.03 0.24 -6.83
N GLU A 313 -18.32 0.46 -7.08
CA GLU A 313 -18.88 1.69 -7.63
C GLU A 313 -19.84 2.37 -6.63
N ASP A 314 -19.77 1.97 -5.36
CA ASP A 314 -20.66 2.42 -4.29
C ASP A 314 -19.92 2.61 -2.94
N ASP A 315 -18.76 3.29 -3.00
CA ASP A 315 -17.94 3.59 -1.82
C ASP A 315 -17.48 2.34 -1.03
N GLY A 316 -17.21 1.23 -1.73
CA GLY A 316 -16.73 0.00 -1.11
C GLY A 316 -17.80 -0.86 -0.43
N VAL A 317 -19.09 -0.56 -0.65
CA VAL A 317 -20.19 -1.34 -0.08
C VAL A 317 -20.34 -2.69 -0.79
N THR A 318 -20.31 -2.69 -2.13
CA THR A 318 -20.33 -3.91 -2.94
C THR A 318 -19.16 -3.99 -3.90
N TRP A 319 -18.71 -5.23 -4.19
CA TRP A 319 -17.55 -5.53 -5.04
C TRP A 319 -17.99 -6.42 -6.20
N LYS A 320 -18.33 -5.82 -7.35
CA LYS A 320 -19.00 -6.50 -8.45
C LYS A 320 -18.08 -6.88 -9.61
N LYS A 321 -17.05 -6.07 -9.86
CA LYS A 321 -16.11 -6.29 -10.96
C LYS A 321 -14.78 -6.76 -10.38
N GLN A 322 -14.21 -7.82 -10.95
CA GLN A 322 -12.95 -8.39 -10.47
C GLN A 322 -12.12 -8.94 -11.62
N TYR A 323 -10.81 -8.84 -11.46
CA TYR A 323 -9.84 -9.37 -12.40
C TYR A 323 -8.69 -10.05 -11.66
N SER A 324 -8.55 -11.38 -11.86
CA SER A 324 -7.42 -12.13 -11.33
C SER A 324 -6.19 -11.95 -12.23
N TYR A 325 -5.07 -11.54 -11.65
CA TYR A 325 -3.82 -11.29 -12.38
C TYR A 325 -2.69 -12.27 -12.06
N THR A 326 -2.83 -13.13 -11.05
CA THR A 326 -1.88 -14.22 -10.79
C THR A 326 -2.48 -15.61 -10.99
N GLY A 327 -3.80 -15.74 -11.10
CA GLY A 327 -4.46 -17.04 -11.19
C GLY A 327 -4.10 -17.95 -10.02
N SER A 328 -3.72 -19.19 -10.28
CA SER A 328 -3.28 -20.16 -9.27
C SER A 328 -1.88 -19.90 -8.72
N ASP A 329 -1.11 -19.03 -9.37
CA ASP A 329 0.26 -18.74 -8.96
C ASP A 329 0.30 -17.94 -7.66
N TYR A 330 1.40 -18.06 -6.94
CA TYR A 330 1.61 -17.29 -5.73
C TYR A 330 1.57 -15.79 -6.04
N GLY A 331 0.73 -15.10 -5.32
CA GLY A 331 0.71 -13.67 -5.25
C GLY A 331 0.63 -13.30 -3.77
N GLY A 332 1.48 -12.47 -3.29
CA GLY A 332 1.46 -12.05 -1.90
C GLY A 332 0.96 -10.62 -1.78
N TYR A 333 1.81 -9.81 -1.20
CA TYR A 333 1.58 -8.39 -1.04
C TYR A 333 1.48 -7.69 -2.39
N SER A 334 0.66 -6.66 -2.44
CA SER A 334 0.51 -5.81 -3.62
C SER A 334 0.23 -4.37 -3.24
N ASP A 335 0.56 -3.45 -4.14
CA ASP A 335 0.17 -2.06 -4.05
C ASP A 335 -0.36 -1.57 -5.39
N ILE A 336 -1.31 -0.63 -5.37
CA ILE A 336 -1.97 -0.08 -6.56
C ILE A 336 -1.86 1.43 -6.59
N ALA A 337 -1.61 2.00 -7.77
CA ALA A 337 -1.59 3.43 -7.96
C ALA A 337 -2.21 3.81 -9.31
N ARG A 338 -2.71 5.05 -9.41
CA ARG A 338 -3.38 5.57 -10.58
C ARG A 338 -2.49 6.55 -11.34
N TYR A 339 -2.37 6.38 -12.65
CA TYR A 339 -1.76 7.35 -13.55
C TYR A 339 -2.67 8.56 -13.79
N PRO A 340 -2.10 9.71 -14.21
CA PRO A 340 -2.90 10.87 -14.59
C PRO A 340 -3.92 10.61 -15.70
N ASP A 341 -3.64 9.69 -16.61
CA ASP A 341 -4.55 9.28 -17.69
C ASP A 341 -5.65 8.29 -17.27
N GLY A 342 -5.71 7.95 -15.98
CA GLY A 342 -6.68 7.00 -15.43
C GLY A 342 -6.24 5.54 -15.45
N THR A 343 -5.10 5.23 -16.05
CA THR A 343 -4.52 3.88 -16.03
C THR A 343 -4.14 3.47 -14.59
N ILE A 344 -4.28 2.18 -14.25
CA ILE A 344 -3.90 1.64 -12.93
C ILE A 344 -2.64 0.80 -13.05
N GLY A 345 -1.65 1.09 -12.22
CA GLY A 345 -0.50 0.25 -11.98
C GLY A 345 -0.72 -0.68 -10.78
N VAL A 346 -0.29 -1.93 -10.89
CA VAL A 346 -0.27 -2.91 -9.78
C VAL A 346 1.13 -3.44 -9.61
N LEU A 347 1.74 -3.19 -8.45
CA LEU A 347 3.00 -3.80 -8.05
C LEU A 347 2.71 -4.95 -7.09
N TYR A 348 3.23 -6.15 -7.36
CA TYR A 348 2.93 -7.30 -6.50
C TYR A 348 4.12 -8.25 -6.31
N LEU A 349 4.10 -8.97 -5.20
CA LEU A 349 5.09 -10.00 -4.88
C LEU A 349 4.69 -11.32 -5.52
N SER A 350 5.59 -11.93 -6.27
CA SER A 350 5.39 -13.23 -6.92
C SER A 350 6.57 -14.17 -6.65
N LEU A 351 6.30 -15.46 -6.47
CA LEU A 351 7.32 -16.50 -6.25
C LEU A 351 7.73 -17.26 -7.52
N ILE A 352 7.16 -16.97 -8.68
CA ILE A 352 7.40 -17.74 -9.94
C ILE A 352 8.87 -17.75 -10.39
N HIS A 353 9.77 -17.11 -9.69
CA HIS A 353 11.19 -17.04 -10.05
C HIS A 353 12.12 -17.43 -8.89
N ILE A 354 11.75 -18.51 -8.18
CA ILE A 354 12.69 -19.30 -7.38
C ILE A 354 13.14 -20.45 -8.30
N SER A 355 13.99 -20.16 -9.26
CA SER A 355 14.74 -21.17 -10.03
C SER A 355 16.07 -20.59 -10.48
#